data_e1efb206f74e32791ddb31466ffdc627
#
_entry.id   e1efb206f74e32791ddb31466ffdc627
#
_cell.length_a   1.000
_cell.length_b   1.000
_cell.length_c   1.000
_cell.angle_alpha   90.00
_cell.angle_beta   90.00
_cell.angle_gamma   90.00
#
_symmetry.space_group_name_H-M   'P 1'
#
loop_
_entity.id
_entity.type
_entity.pdbx_description
1 polymer ?
#
loop_
_entity_poly.entity_id
_entity_poly.type
_entity_poly.pdbx_seq_one_letter_code
_entity_poly.pdbx_strand_id
1 'polypeptide(L)'
;MVVQHNLTAMNANRQLGITTSAQAKSSEKLSSGYRINRAGDDAAGLSISEKMRSQIRGLNKASDNAADGVSLIQTAEGALNEAHSILQRMNELATQAANDTNTTVDRNAIQAEVDALTSEIDRIQSTTQFNTMNLIDGSFTGSCL
;
A
#
# COMPACT_ATOMS: atom_id res chain seq x y z
N MET A 1 3.22 33.80 -69.61
CA MET A 1 3.34 33.89 -68.17
C MET A 1 1.96 33.69 -67.54
N VAL A 2 1.71 32.62 -66.86
CA VAL A 2 0.43 32.40 -66.17
C VAL A 2 0.59 33.03 -64.77
N VAL A 3 0.13 34.26 -64.62
CA VAL A 3 0.34 35.06 -63.42
C VAL A 3 -0.74 34.80 -62.35
N GLN A 4 -1.87 34.18 -62.71
CA GLN A 4 -3.01 34.01 -61.83
C GLN A 4 -3.08 32.62 -61.13
N HIS A 5 -2.48 31.57 -61.67
CA HIS A 5 -2.54 30.25 -61.05
C HIS A 5 -1.22 29.49 -61.30
N ASN A 6 -0.27 29.62 -60.35
CA ASN A 6 0.95 28.79 -60.38
C ASN A 6 0.67 27.44 -59.75
N LEU A 7 0.16 26.50 -60.54
CA LEU A 7 -0.18 25.14 -60.06
C LEU A 7 1.04 24.38 -59.49
N THR A 8 2.25 24.67 -59.96
CA THR A 8 3.46 24.06 -59.44
C THR A 8 3.77 24.52 -58.03
N ALA A 9 3.66 25.85 -57.78
CA ALA A 9 3.85 26.39 -56.43
C ALA A 9 2.75 25.95 -55.45
N MET A 10 1.50 25.87 -55.88
CA MET A 10 0.39 25.36 -55.09
C MET A 10 0.60 23.88 -54.72
N ASN A 11 1.07 23.05 -55.68
CA ASN A 11 1.36 21.64 -55.44
C ASN A 11 2.54 21.47 -54.50
N ALA A 12 3.60 22.27 -54.65
CA ALA A 12 4.74 22.26 -53.73
C ALA A 12 4.34 22.65 -52.31
N ASN A 13 3.49 23.68 -52.15
CA ASN A 13 2.97 24.10 -50.86
C ASN A 13 2.10 23.01 -50.18
N ARG A 14 1.26 22.34 -50.98
CA ARG A 14 0.46 21.20 -50.50
C ARG A 14 1.33 20.06 -50.02
N GLN A 15 2.39 19.71 -50.79
CA GLN A 15 3.35 18.65 -50.41
C GLN A 15 4.13 19.04 -49.15
N LEU A 16 4.53 20.29 -49.03
CA LEU A 16 5.17 20.79 -47.82
C LEU A 16 4.26 20.62 -46.59
N GLY A 17 2.97 20.98 -46.71
CA GLY A 17 2.01 20.79 -45.63
C GLY A 17 1.83 19.33 -45.21
N ILE A 18 1.78 18.41 -46.18
CA ILE A 18 1.70 16.96 -45.90
C ILE A 18 2.95 16.48 -45.18
N THR A 19 4.14 16.87 -45.63
CA THR A 19 5.41 16.47 -45.04
C THR A 19 5.55 17.03 -43.61
N THR A 20 5.21 18.29 -43.41
CA THR A 20 5.22 18.93 -42.07
C THR A 20 4.27 18.22 -41.10
N SER A 21 3.08 17.84 -41.56
CA SER A 21 2.11 17.10 -40.74
C SER A 21 2.61 15.69 -40.38
N ALA A 22 3.25 14.99 -41.33
CA ALA A 22 3.84 13.69 -41.07
C ALA A 22 5.03 13.77 -40.11
N GLN A 23 5.86 14.80 -40.24
CA GLN A 23 6.98 15.07 -39.31
C GLN A 23 6.47 15.36 -37.89
N ALA A 24 5.46 16.20 -37.78
CA ALA A 24 4.84 16.51 -36.47
C ALA A 24 4.30 15.24 -35.77
N LYS A 25 3.60 14.37 -36.53
CA LYS A 25 3.12 13.07 -36.02
C LYS A 25 4.25 12.15 -35.56
N SER A 26 5.34 12.09 -36.33
CA SER A 26 6.50 11.29 -35.97
C SER A 26 7.20 11.82 -34.73
N SER A 27 7.36 13.14 -34.64
CA SER A 27 7.90 13.79 -33.46
C SER A 27 7.04 13.59 -32.20
N GLU A 28 5.71 13.64 -32.35
CA GLU A 28 4.78 13.35 -31.25
C GLU A 28 4.96 11.92 -30.73
N LYS A 29 5.04 10.94 -31.61
CA LYS A 29 5.26 9.52 -31.24
C LYS A 29 6.63 9.30 -30.61
N LEU A 30 7.66 9.96 -31.11
CA LEU A 30 9.01 9.86 -30.56
C LEU A 30 9.11 10.49 -29.19
N SER A 31 8.52 11.66 -29.01
CA SER A 31 8.53 12.38 -27.73
C SER A 31 7.71 11.68 -26.65
N SER A 32 6.55 11.11 -27.00
CA SER A 32 5.69 10.38 -26.05
C SER A 32 6.19 8.97 -25.74
N GLY A 33 6.96 8.37 -26.65
CA GLY A 33 7.35 6.97 -26.59
C GLY A 33 6.21 5.99 -26.87
N TYR A 34 5.02 6.47 -27.22
CA TYR A 34 3.85 5.64 -27.50
C TYR A 34 3.52 5.58 -28.99
N ARG A 35 3.12 4.40 -29.45
CA ARG A 35 2.67 4.21 -30.85
C ARG A 35 1.32 4.87 -31.12
N ILE A 36 0.43 4.88 -30.12
CA ILE A 36 -0.93 5.39 -30.19
C ILE A 36 -1.03 6.52 -29.17
N ASN A 37 -1.20 7.78 -29.66
CA ASN A 37 -1.32 8.98 -28.84
C ASN A 37 -2.72 9.57 -28.87
N ARG A 38 -3.44 9.35 -29.97
CA ARG A 38 -4.78 9.92 -30.19
C ARG A 38 -5.75 8.84 -30.65
N ALA A 39 -7.03 9.02 -30.30
CA ALA A 39 -8.10 8.13 -30.75
C ALA A 39 -8.19 8.04 -32.31
N GLY A 40 -7.75 9.10 -33.02
CA GLY A 40 -7.67 9.12 -34.46
C GLY A 40 -6.58 8.21 -35.06
N ASP A 41 -5.60 7.74 -34.29
CA ASP A 41 -4.58 6.82 -34.76
C ASP A 41 -5.09 5.36 -34.74
N ASP A 42 -5.73 4.96 -33.65
CA ASP A 42 -6.35 3.66 -33.46
C ASP A 42 -7.26 3.71 -32.21
N ALA A 43 -8.56 3.88 -32.42
CA ALA A 43 -9.51 4.01 -31.32
C ALA A 43 -9.66 2.71 -30.52
N ALA A 44 -9.62 1.55 -31.18
CA ALA A 44 -9.72 0.26 -30.52
C ALA A 44 -8.47 -0.04 -29.70
N GLY A 45 -7.29 0.18 -30.25
CA GLY A 45 -6.02 0.01 -29.56
C GLY A 45 -5.84 0.97 -28.38
N LEU A 46 -6.32 2.21 -28.50
CA LEU A 46 -6.30 3.17 -27.39
C LEU A 46 -7.20 2.71 -26.23
N SER A 47 -8.42 2.27 -26.53
CA SER A 47 -9.35 1.74 -25.52
C SER A 47 -8.76 0.54 -24.77
N ILE A 48 -8.15 -0.40 -25.48
CA ILE A 48 -7.50 -1.57 -24.86
C ILE A 48 -6.30 -1.13 -23.99
N SER A 49 -5.48 -0.21 -24.51
CA SER A 49 -4.32 0.31 -23.79
C SER A 49 -4.73 1.02 -22.48
N GLU A 50 -5.75 1.87 -22.51
CA GLU A 50 -6.25 2.56 -21.32
C GLU A 50 -6.89 1.59 -20.31
N LYS A 51 -7.60 0.56 -20.79
CA LYS A 51 -8.12 -0.51 -19.93
C LYS A 51 -6.98 -1.28 -19.25
N MET A 52 -5.94 -1.65 -19.98
CA MET A 52 -4.77 -2.32 -19.39
C MET A 52 -4.03 -1.42 -18.39
N ARG A 53 -3.85 -0.14 -18.69
CA ARG A 53 -3.26 0.82 -17.74
C ARG A 53 -4.08 0.96 -16.48
N SER A 54 -5.40 0.98 -16.60
CA SER A 54 -6.31 1.01 -15.44
C SER A 54 -6.16 -0.25 -14.60
N GLN A 55 -6.08 -1.43 -15.24
CA GLN A 55 -5.86 -2.69 -14.54
C GLN A 55 -4.49 -2.72 -13.84
N ILE A 56 -3.42 -2.27 -14.51
CA ILE A 56 -2.08 -2.21 -13.90
C ILE A 56 -2.08 -1.30 -12.68
N ARG A 57 -2.68 -0.11 -12.78
CA ARG A 57 -2.81 0.81 -11.63
C ARG A 57 -3.62 0.18 -10.49
N GLY A 58 -4.71 -0.52 -10.81
CA GLY A 58 -5.52 -1.24 -9.83
C GLY A 58 -4.73 -2.36 -9.13
N LEU A 59 -3.99 -3.18 -9.90
CA LEU A 59 -3.17 -4.25 -9.35
C LEU A 59 -2.01 -3.71 -8.50
N ASN A 60 -1.34 -2.64 -8.93
CA ASN A 60 -0.30 -2.00 -8.13
C ASN A 60 -0.88 -1.51 -6.80
N LYS A 61 -2.05 -0.84 -6.83
CA LYS A 61 -2.70 -0.37 -5.60
C LYS A 61 -3.15 -1.53 -4.71
N ALA A 62 -3.64 -2.63 -5.29
CA ALA A 62 -3.96 -3.83 -4.52
C ALA A 62 -2.72 -4.45 -3.87
N SER A 63 -1.57 -4.44 -4.57
CA SER A 63 -0.29 -4.89 -4.00
C SER A 63 0.15 -4.00 -2.83
N ASP A 64 0.04 -2.67 -2.97
CA ASP A 64 0.33 -1.75 -1.87
C ASP A 64 -0.58 -2.00 -0.66
N ASN A 65 -1.89 -2.15 -0.90
CA ASN A 65 -2.85 -2.45 0.16
C ASN A 65 -2.55 -3.79 0.86
N ALA A 66 -2.11 -4.80 0.11
CA ALA A 66 -1.69 -6.07 0.70
C ALA A 66 -0.43 -5.92 1.57
N ALA A 67 0.54 -5.09 1.16
CA ALA A 67 1.72 -4.79 1.96
C ALA A 67 1.37 -4.03 3.25
N ASP A 68 0.43 -3.09 3.18
CA ASP A 68 -0.10 -2.41 4.36
C ASP A 68 -0.81 -3.40 5.31
N GLY A 69 -1.59 -4.33 4.78
CA GLY A 69 -2.22 -5.41 5.54
C GLY A 69 -1.20 -6.31 6.24
N VAL A 70 -0.12 -6.68 5.57
CA VAL A 70 0.99 -7.44 6.18
C VAL A 70 1.61 -6.65 7.32
N SER A 71 1.87 -5.36 7.14
CA SER A 71 2.45 -4.50 8.17
C SER A 71 1.55 -4.38 9.41
N LEU A 72 0.23 -4.31 9.20
CA LEU A 72 -0.76 -4.31 10.28
C LEU A 72 -0.70 -5.61 11.08
N ILE A 73 -0.69 -6.76 10.38
CA ILE A 73 -0.60 -8.07 11.03
C ILE A 73 0.71 -8.22 11.81
N GLN A 74 1.84 -7.80 11.24
CA GLN A 74 3.14 -7.85 11.91
C GLN A 74 3.16 -6.99 13.19
N THR A 75 2.50 -5.84 13.18
CA THR A 75 2.36 -4.99 14.37
C THR A 75 1.55 -5.71 15.45
N ALA A 76 0.43 -6.32 15.10
CA ALA A 76 -0.40 -7.09 16.03
C ALA A 76 0.35 -8.33 16.55
N GLU A 77 1.08 -9.04 15.68
CA GLU A 77 1.89 -10.20 16.05
C GLU A 77 2.98 -9.82 17.05
N GLY A 78 3.66 -8.69 16.82
CA GLY A 78 4.66 -8.18 17.77
C GLY A 78 4.08 -7.96 19.16
N ALA A 79 2.94 -7.29 19.25
CA ALA A 79 2.27 -7.05 20.53
C ALA A 79 1.77 -8.35 21.21
N LEU A 80 1.28 -9.31 20.46
CA LEU A 80 0.88 -10.62 20.99
C LEU A 80 2.07 -11.44 21.47
N ASN A 81 3.23 -11.33 20.85
CA ASN A 81 4.46 -11.98 21.31
C ASN A 81 4.92 -11.43 22.66
N GLU A 82 4.83 -10.11 22.87
CA GLU A 82 5.10 -9.49 24.18
C GLU A 82 4.09 -9.96 25.23
N ALA A 83 2.80 -9.97 24.91
CA ALA A 83 1.76 -10.47 25.81
C ALA A 83 2.02 -11.96 26.18
N HIS A 84 2.43 -12.76 25.20
CA HIS A 84 2.79 -14.17 25.46
C HIS A 84 3.97 -14.31 26.41
N SER A 85 5.01 -13.51 26.25
CA SER A 85 6.18 -13.48 27.12
C SER A 85 5.80 -13.10 28.56
N ILE A 86 4.90 -12.11 28.71
CA ILE A 86 4.38 -11.71 30.03
C ILE A 86 3.59 -12.86 30.67
N LEU A 87 2.71 -13.52 29.92
CA LEU A 87 1.93 -14.66 30.41
C LEU A 87 2.82 -15.83 30.86
N GLN A 88 3.91 -16.11 30.12
CA GLN A 88 4.89 -17.11 30.54
C GLN A 88 5.56 -16.71 31.86
N ARG A 89 5.93 -15.43 32.02
CA ARG A 89 6.50 -14.94 33.28
C ARG A 89 5.50 -15.04 34.44
N MET A 90 4.23 -14.70 34.20
CA MET A 90 3.19 -14.88 35.21
C MET A 90 3.02 -16.34 35.63
N ASN A 91 3.11 -17.29 34.70
CA ASN A 91 3.05 -18.72 34.99
C ASN A 91 4.25 -19.18 35.83
N GLU A 92 5.46 -18.69 35.53
CA GLU A 92 6.65 -18.95 36.38
C GLU A 92 6.44 -18.44 37.80
N LEU A 93 5.96 -17.20 37.96
CA LEU A 93 5.69 -16.59 39.27
C LEU A 93 4.60 -17.35 40.03
N ALA A 94 3.54 -17.78 39.35
CA ALA A 94 2.49 -18.60 39.97
C ALA A 94 3.06 -19.96 40.47
N THR A 95 3.90 -20.60 39.68
CA THR A 95 4.56 -21.84 40.06
C THR A 95 5.51 -21.62 41.26
N GLN A 96 6.24 -20.51 41.27
CA GLN A 96 7.10 -20.12 42.38
C GLN A 96 6.28 -19.85 43.64
N ALA A 97 5.17 -19.14 43.56
CA ALA A 97 4.29 -18.82 44.69
C ALA A 97 3.66 -20.07 45.32
N ALA A 98 3.44 -21.11 44.50
CA ALA A 98 2.89 -22.40 44.97
C ALA A 98 3.85 -23.21 45.85
N ASN A 99 5.14 -22.83 45.94
CA ASN A 99 6.11 -23.51 46.75
C ASN A 99 5.95 -23.10 48.23
N ASP A 100 5.87 -24.10 49.12
CA ASP A 100 5.70 -23.92 50.55
C ASP A 100 6.93 -23.32 51.25
N THR A 101 8.06 -23.20 50.58
CA THR A 101 9.27 -22.56 51.14
C THR A 101 9.16 -21.03 51.15
N ASN A 102 8.21 -20.45 50.45
CA ASN A 102 8.00 -18.98 50.38
C ASN A 102 7.29 -18.49 51.61
N THR A 103 7.83 -17.42 52.21
CA THR A 103 7.18 -16.69 53.32
C THR A 103 6.05 -15.81 52.81
N THR A 104 5.25 -15.29 53.70
CA THR A 104 4.19 -14.31 53.35
C THR A 104 4.76 -13.03 52.69
N VAL A 105 5.95 -12.63 53.10
CA VAL A 105 6.63 -11.46 52.51
C VAL A 105 7.04 -11.77 51.06
N ASP A 106 7.58 -12.94 50.78
CA ASP A 106 7.97 -13.37 49.43
C ASP A 106 6.75 -13.48 48.54
N ARG A 107 5.65 -14.06 49.02
CA ARG A 107 4.40 -14.16 48.24
C ARG A 107 3.80 -12.77 47.92
N ASN A 108 3.89 -11.80 48.86
CA ASN A 108 3.46 -10.43 48.59
C ASN A 108 4.33 -9.74 47.53
N ALA A 109 5.63 -10.01 47.52
CA ALA A 109 6.53 -9.50 46.49
C ALA A 109 6.19 -10.08 45.11
N ILE A 110 5.94 -11.40 45.03
CA ILE A 110 5.50 -12.09 43.79
C ILE A 110 4.16 -11.50 43.32
N GLN A 111 3.20 -11.26 44.22
CA GLN A 111 1.91 -10.65 43.88
C GLN A 111 2.09 -9.26 43.27
N ALA A 112 2.96 -8.43 43.83
CA ALA A 112 3.23 -7.10 43.32
C ALA A 112 3.82 -7.16 41.87
N GLU A 113 4.67 -8.16 41.59
CA GLU A 113 5.19 -8.39 40.23
C GLU A 113 4.06 -8.84 39.27
N VAL A 114 3.17 -9.73 39.67
CA VAL A 114 2.02 -10.16 38.88
C VAL A 114 1.07 -9.00 38.58
N ASP A 115 0.82 -8.12 39.58
CA ASP A 115 -0.02 -6.93 39.38
C ASP A 115 0.61 -5.95 38.36
N ALA A 116 1.93 -5.77 38.41
CA ALA A 116 2.67 -4.97 37.43
C ALA A 116 2.59 -5.57 36.02
N LEU A 117 2.77 -6.90 35.88
CA LEU A 117 2.64 -7.61 34.61
C LEU A 117 1.21 -7.53 34.05
N THR A 118 0.19 -7.60 34.89
CA THR A 118 -1.20 -7.42 34.47
C THR A 118 -1.44 -6.00 33.93
N SER A 119 -0.92 -4.99 34.62
CA SER A 119 -1.00 -3.60 34.14
C SER A 119 -0.28 -3.40 32.81
N GLU A 120 0.81 -4.14 32.58
CA GLU A 120 1.54 -4.08 31.30
C GLU A 120 0.75 -4.74 30.16
N ILE A 121 0.02 -5.83 30.41
CA ILE A 121 -0.90 -6.42 29.41
C ILE A 121 -1.99 -5.42 29.04
N ASP A 122 -2.60 -4.74 30.03
CA ASP A 122 -3.61 -3.70 29.79
C ASP A 122 -3.03 -2.53 28.98
N ARG A 123 -1.78 -2.16 29.25
CA ARG A 123 -1.08 -1.14 28.48
C ARG A 123 -0.86 -1.59 27.02
N ILE A 124 -0.40 -2.82 26.78
CA ILE A 124 -0.21 -3.37 25.43
C ILE A 124 -1.53 -3.34 24.67
N GLN A 125 -2.64 -3.76 25.30
CA GLN A 125 -3.97 -3.72 24.70
C GLN A 125 -4.37 -2.31 24.25
N SER A 126 -4.15 -1.31 25.10
CA SER A 126 -4.59 0.07 24.86
C SER A 126 -3.67 0.86 23.92
N THR A 127 -2.38 0.50 23.84
CA THR A 127 -1.38 1.25 23.07
C THR A 127 -1.06 0.64 21.71
N THR A 128 -1.44 -0.62 21.45
CA THR A 128 -1.17 -1.26 20.17
C THR A 128 -2.09 -0.73 19.09
N GLN A 129 -1.55 0.16 18.26
CA GLN A 129 -2.28 0.86 17.21
C GLN A 129 -1.55 0.75 15.87
N PHE A 130 -2.32 0.72 14.80
CA PHE A 130 -1.85 0.91 13.44
C PHE A 130 -2.68 2.01 12.78
N ASN A 131 -2.05 3.07 12.32
CA ASN A 131 -2.72 4.24 11.73
C ASN A 131 -3.88 4.78 12.61
N THR A 132 -3.62 4.94 13.93
CA THR A 132 -4.59 5.39 14.96
C THR A 132 -5.75 4.41 15.24
N MET A 133 -5.74 3.23 14.66
CA MET A 133 -6.73 2.17 14.91
C MET A 133 -6.17 1.19 15.94
N ASN A 134 -6.89 0.95 17.03
CA ASN A 134 -6.53 -0.08 17.98
C ASN A 134 -6.73 -1.46 17.36
N LEU A 135 -5.76 -2.36 17.57
CA LEU A 135 -5.78 -3.67 16.92
C LEU A 135 -6.28 -4.80 17.82
N ILE A 136 -6.13 -4.66 19.16
CA ILE A 136 -6.27 -5.78 20.10
C ILE A 136 -7.39 -5.54 21.12
N ASP A 137 -8.04 -4.37 21.12
CA ASP A 137 -9.12 -4.02 22.06
C ASP A 137 -10.49 -4.63 21.74
N GLY A 138 -10.59 -5.37 20.61
CA GLY A 138 -11.85 -5.94 20.13
C GLY A 138 -12.73 -4.97 19.35
N SER A 139 -12.33 -3.71 19.20
CA SER A 139 -13.07 -2.72 18.40
C SER A 139 -12.74 -2.81 16.91
N PHE A 140 -11.62 -3.46 16.56
CA PHE A 140 -11.18 -3.59 15.18
C PHE A 140 -12.11 -4.55 14.40
N THR A 141 -13.00 -3.98 13.61
CA THR A 141 -13.77 -4.71 12.61
C THR A 141 -13.07 -4.56 11.26
N GLY A 142 -12.17 -5.49 10.96
CA GLY A 142 -11.50 -5.54 9.67
C GLY A 142 -12.52 -5.71 8.56
N SER A 143 -12.93 -4.62 7.93
CA SER A 143 -13.63 -4.69 6.65
C SER A 143 -12.57 -4.97 5.58
N CYS A 144 -12.38 -6.25 5.26
CA CYS A 144 -11.64 -6.63 4.07
C CYS A 144 -12.47 -6.19 2.85
N LEU A 145 -12.05 -5.11 2.21
CA LEU A 145 -12.50 -4.73 0.88
C LEU A 145 -11.74 -5.52 -0.18
#